data_eaa7266a3ebc0f53aeaf1a9a4555b015
#
_entry.id   eaa7266a3ebc0f53aeaf1a9a4555b015
#
_cell.length_a   1.000
_cell.length_b   1.000
_cell.length_c   1.000
_cell.angle_alpha   90.00
_cell.angle_beta   90.00
_cell.angle_gamma   90.00
#
_symmetry.space_group_name_H-M   'P 1'
#
loop_
_entity.id
_entity.type
_entity.pdbx_description
1 polymer ?
#
loop_
_entity_poly.entity_id
_entity_poly.type
_entity_poly.pdbx_seq_one_letter_code
_entity_poly.pdbx_strand_id
1 'polypeptide(L)'
;FRRVLFRSNHDNPERLVASGPLARDHGIVMAGTPNSVITPGMYGKNEITESDAGYIHAIIHGEEADILLVPFPSEKRLNEVYLDETEEETKKAASYSEKMSSLFGSLATHFHEDSIHLIASHLFVMNSVEDGSERSIQLGGSYMVGGEIFPENADYIALGHVHKPQKVPGCPKARYSGSPLPFNVRETSFDKQVIAVTLTAGSPCIIRELPLPVYKPIEVWHCENIDDAVEQCEANADRECWVYLEVKTDHYIHEEDIKKMKAIKADILSITPVLPEDESEDFSASDLKEQPFDELVKNFYRKKFHVDIGEETFSLLMSIIEEN
;
A
#
# COMPACT_ATOMS: atom_id res chain seq x y z
N PHE A 1 -7.43 3.46 -24.05
CA PHE A 1 -6.20 3.76 -23.30
C PHE A 1 -5.39 2.48 -23.10
N ARG A 2 -4.06 2.57 -23.13
CA ARG A 2 -3.22 1.45 -22.68
C ARG A 2 -3.15 1.39 -21.16
N ARG A 3 -3.09 2.56 -20.50
CA ARG A 3 -3.01 2.69 -19.03
C ARG A 3 -3.57 4.01 -18.58
N VAL A 4 -4.18 4.00 -17.43
CA VAL A 4 -4.39 5.19 -16.61
C VAL A 4 -3.43 5.07 -15.42
N LEU A 5 -2.56 6.06 -15.24
CA LEU A 5 -1.63 6.16 -14.12
C LEU A 5 -2.07 7.31 -13.23
N PHE A 6 -2.23 7.04 -11.96
CA PHE A 6 -2.56 8.05 -10.97
C PHE A 6 -1.78 7.80 -9.69
N ARG A 7 -1.68 8.84 -8.89
CA ARG A 7 -0.89 8.86 -7.67
C ARG A 7 -1.43 7.91 -6.62
N SER A 8 -0.53 7.12 -6.02
CA SER A 8 -0.72 6.41 -4.76
C SER A 8 -0.26 7.28 -3.56
N ASN A 9 -0.38 6.76 -2.34
CA ASN A 9 0.15 7.42 -1.14
C ASN A 9 1.70 7.39 -1.05
N HIS A 10 2.38 6.70 -1.97
CA HIS A 10 3.84 6.61 -2.08
C HIS A 10 4.44 7.62 -3.07
N ASP A 11 3.64 8.17 -3.98
CA ASP A 11 4.14 8.94 -5.11
C ASP A 11 4.22 10.45 -4.84
N ASN A 12 5.19 11.10 -5.50
CA ASN A 12 5.19 12.54 -5.68
C ASN A 12 4.38 12.88 -6.95
N PRO A 13 3.27 13.64 -6.83
CA PRO A 13 2.36 13.89 -7.94
C PRO A 13 2.99 14.70 -9.08
N GLU A 14 3.82 15.70 -8.77
CA GLU A 14 4.47 16.52 -9.78
C GLU A 14 5.46 15.69 -10.62
N ARG A 15 6.20 14.77 -9.99
CA ARG A 15 7.09 13.85 -10.69
C ARG A 15 6.34 12.85 -11.56
N LEU A 16 5.21 12.34 -11.06
CA LEU A 16 4.40 11.37 -11.80
C LEU A 16 3.90 12.00 -13.11
N VAL A 17 3.28 13.17 -13.04
CA VAL A 17 2.65 13.80 -14.21
C VAL A 17 3.63 14.50 -15.17
N ALA A 18 4.87 14.71 -14.75
CA ALA A 18 5.88 15.41 -15.57
C ALA A 18 6.14 14.71 -16.92
N SER A 19 6.00 13.38 -16.99
CA SER A 19 6.14 12.60 -18.23
C SER A 19 4.85 12.43 -19.02
N GLY A 20 3.72 12.98 -18.54
CA GLY A 20 2.41 12.89 -19.17
C GLY A 20 2.38 13.24 -20.67
N PRO A 21 2.97 14.39 -21.10
CA PRO A 21 3.02 14.74 -22.52
C PRO A 21 3.68 13.70 -23.40
N LEU A 22 4.76 13.07 -22.93
CA LEU A 22 5.47 12.00 -23.66
C LEU A 22 4.69 10.67 -23.67
N ALA A 23 3.89 10.43 -22.66
CA ALA A 23 3.11 9.22 -22.50
C ALA A 23 1.80 9.22 -23.31
N ARG A 24 1.30 10.40 -23.67
CA ARG A 24 0.04 10.60 -24.39
C ARG A 24 -0.03 9.82 -25.70
N ASP A 25 1.00 9.89 -26.54
CA ASP A 25 1.06 9.18 -27.83
C ASP A 25 1.02 7.66 -27.67
N HIS A 26 1.41 7.18 -26.50
CA HIS A 26 1.34 5.77 -26.12
C HIS A 26 -0.01 5.39 -25.48
N GLY A 27 -0.99 6.28 -25.45
CA GLY A 27 -2.31 6.06 -24.86
C GLY A 27 -2.29 5.95 -23.35
N ILE A 28 -1.41 6.71 -22.68
CA ILE A 28 -1.32 6.74 -21.22
C ILE A 28 -1.85 8.07 -20.71
N VAL A 29 -2.80 7.99 -19.79
CA VAL A 29 -3.35 9.12 -19.04
C VAL A 29 -2.72 9.16 -17.65
N MET A 30 -2.27 10.34 -17.21
CA MET A 30 -1.65 10.52 -15.89
C MET A 30 -2.39 11.58 -15.08
N ALA A 31 -2.90 11.19 -13.92
CA ALA A 31 -3.55 12.08 -12.97
C ALA A 31 -2.76 12.12 -11.65
N GLY A 32 -2.36 13.29 -11.20
CA GLY A 32 -1.55 13.49 -9.98
C GLY A 32 -2.36 13.82 -8.74
N THR A 33 -3.52 14.44 -8.92
CA THR A 33 -4.40 14.88 -7.83
C THR A 33 -5.86 14.69 -8.22
N PRO A 34 -6.80 14.66 -7.26
CA PRO A 34 -8.23 14.63 -7.56
C PRO A 34 -8.72 15.79 -8.43
N ASN A 35 -7.98 16.92 -8.42
CA ASN A 35 -8.30 18.11 -9.22
C ASN A 35 -7.55 18.13 -10.56
N SER A 36 -6.92 17.03 -10.97
CA SER A 36 -6.23 16.97 -12.27
C SER A 36 -7.23 17.08 -13.41
N VAL A 37 -6.98 18.04 -14.32
CA VAL A 37 -7.71 18.17 -15.58
C VAL A 37 -6.83 17.59 -16.69
N ILE A 38 -7.36 16.64 -17.44
CA ILE A 38 -6.64 15.97 -18.53
C ILE A 38 -6.94 16.72 -19.83
N THR A 39 -5.90 17.05 -20.58
CA THR A 39 -6.10 17.78 -21.86
C THR A 39 -6.87 16.92 -22.86
N PRO A 40 -8.04 17.36 -23.37
CA PRO A 40 -8.77 16.61 -24.41
C PRO A 40 -7.95 16.36 -25.69
N GLY A 41 -8.33 15.33 -26.45
CA GLY A 41 -7.75 14.96 -27.71
C GLY A 41 -7.28 13.50 -27.76
N MET A 42 -6.45 13.14 -28.74
CA MET A 42 -6.00 11.76 -28.97
C MET A 42 -5.00 11.26 -27.93
N TYR A 43 -5.24 10.04 -27.44
CA TYR A 43 -4.36 9.25 -26.57
C TYR A 43 -4.13 7.88 -27.20
N GLY A 44 -3.07 7.75 -27.98
CA GLY A 44 -2.86 6.60 -28.84
C GLY A 44 -3.97 6.47 -29.87
N LYS A 45 -4.80 5.42 -29.77
CA LYS A 45 -5.94 5.16 -30.69
C LYS A 45 -7.30 5.58 -30.11
N ASN A 46 -7.34 6.09 -28.89
CA ASN A 46 -8.56 6.51 -28.21
C ASN A 46 -8.58 8.02 -28.07
N GLU A 47 -9.74 8.57 -27.82
CA GLU A 47 -9.96 10.01 -27.73
C GLU A 47 -10.54 10.37 -26.36
N ILE A 48 -10.05 11.43 -25.75
CA ILE A 48 -10.72 12.13 -24.65
C ILE A 48 -11.44 13.33 -25.27
N THR A 49 -12.75 13.34 -25.17
CA THR A 49 -13.61 14.38 -25.77
C THR A 49 -13.91 15.48 -24.77
N GLU A 50 -14.07 15.13 -23.48
CA GLU A 50 -14.34 16.07 -22.41
C GLU A 50 -13.45 15.77 -21.18
N SER A 51 -13.16 16.80 -20.41
CA SER A 51 -12.41 16.69 -19.17
C SER A 51 -12.74 17.81 -18.21
N ASP A 52 -12.85 17.46 -16.93
CA ASP A 52 -12.90 18.40 -15.83
C ASP A 52 -12.03 17.88 -14.68
N ALA A 53 -11.97 18.60 -13.57
CA ALA A 53 -11.23 18.19 -12.38
C ALA A 53 -11.68 16.80 -11.90
N GLY A 54 -10.78 15.80 -12.00
CA GLY A 54 -11.06 14.41 -11.61
C GLY A 54 -12.00 13.63 -12.52
N TYR A 55 -12.34 14.12 -13.71
CA TYR A 55 -13.26 13.51 -14.65
C TYR A 55 -12.74 13.56 -16.10
N ILE A 56 -12.99 12.50 -16.84
CA ILE A 56 -12.86 12.48 -18.31
C ILE A 56 -14.02 11.73 -18.94
N HIS A 57 -14.46 12.22 -20.12
CA HIS A 57 -15.26 11.44 -21.07
C HIS A 57 -14.38 11.01 -22.22
N ALA A 58 -14.44 9.74 -22.58
CA ALA A 58 -13.55 9.16 -23.57
C ALA A 58 -14.24 8.17 -24.50
N ILE A 59 -13.80 8.15 -25.76
CA ILE A 59 -14.17 7.13 -26.74
C ILE A 59 -13.05 6.09 -26.80
N ILE A 60 -13.35 4.86 -26.37
CA ILE A 60 -12.41 3.76 -26.24
C ILE A 60 -12.89 2.61 -27.13
N HIS A 61 -12.18 2.36 -28.25
CA HIS A 61 -12.57 1.36 -29.25
C HIS A 61 -14.00 1.54 -29.80
N GLY A 62 -14.50 2.77 -29.81
CA GLY A 62 -15.84 3.10 -30.30
C GLY A 62 -16.93 3.09 -29.23
N GLU A 63 -16.62 2.72 -28.00
CA GLU A 63 -17.50 2.78 -26.83
C GLU A 63 -17.25 4.05 -26.03
N GLU A 64 -18.32 4.70 -25.58
CA GLU A 64 -18.23 5.89 -24.72
C GLU A 64 -18.08 5.50 -23.24
N ALA A 65 -17.18 6.18 -22.55
CA ALA A 65 -16.92 5.91 -21.14
C ALA A 65 -16.66 7.21 -20.37
N ASP A 66 -17.34 7.35 -19.25
CA ASP A 66 -17.09 8.35 -18.22
C ASP A 66 -16.20 7.76 -17.14
N ILE A 67 -15.08 8.39 -16.87
CA ILE A 67 -14.08 7.86 -15.93
C ILE A 67 -13.78 8.92 -14.87
N LEU A 68 -14.11 8.61 -13.61
CA LEU A 68 -13.68 9.40 -12.47
C LEU A 68 -12.26 9.00 -12.08
N LEU A 69 -11.36 9.97 -12.05
CA LEU A 69 -9.96 9.80 -11.73
C LEU A 69 -9.67 10.50 -10.39
N VAL A 70 -9.75 9.73 -9.29
CA VAL A 70 -9.54 10.21 -7.93
C VAL A 70 -8.28 9.60 -7.35
N PRO A 71 -7.08 10.12 -7.71
CA PRO A 71 -5.82 9.68 -7.11
C PRO A 71 -5.84 9.88 -5.60
N PHE A 72 -4.85 9.30 -4.88
CA PHE A 72 -4.81 9.36 -3.42
C PHE A 72 -5.20 10.73 -2.86
N PRO A 73 -6.41 10.86 -2.28
CA PRO A 73 -6.97 12.11 -1.83
C PRO A 73 -6.52 12.42 -0.41
N SER A 74 -5.26 12.88 -0.23
CA SER A 74 -4.77 13.28 1.08
C SER A 74 -5.56 14.47 1.63
N GLU A 75 -5.77 14.50 2.95
CA GLU A 75 -6.53 15.55 3.64
C GLU A 75 -6.04 16.96 3.29
N LYS A 76 -4.71 17.17 3.23
CA LYS A 76 -4.14 18.44 2.80
C LYS A 76 -4.67 18.92 1.45
N ARG A 77 -4.97 18.01 0.52
CA ARG A 77 -5.45 18.31 -0.83
C ARG A 77 -6.96 18.35 -0.94
N LEU A 78 -7.66 17.63 -0.07
CA LEU A 78 -9.09 17.81 0.11
C LEU A 78 -9.39 19.12 0.87
N ASN A 79 -8.53 19.51 1.83
CA ASN A 79 -8.65 20.75 2.59
C ASN A 79 -8.26 21.99 1.79
N GLU A 80 -7.48 21.88 0.71
CA GLU A 80 -7.37 22.98 -0.29
C GLU A 80 -8.74 23.29 -0.92
N VAL A 81 -9.72 22.38 -0.75
CA VAL A 81 -11.13 22.55 -1.14
C VAL A 81 -12.05 22.83 0.07
N TYR A 82 -11.69 22.40 1.29
CA TYR A 82 -12.54 22.47 2.49
C TYR A 82 -11.69 22.73 3.75
N LEU A 83 -11.63 23.94 4.26
CA LEU A 83 -10.91 24.32 5.49
C LEU A 83 -11.75 24.01 6.74
N ASP A 84 -11.26 23.15 7.67
CA ASP A 84 -11.47 23.28 9.12
C ASP A 84 -10.48 22.43 9.93
N GLU A 85 -9.67 23.06 10.82
CA GLU A 85 -8.49 22.43 11.45
C GLU A 85 -8.71 21.92 12.90
N THR A 86 -9.95 21.84 13.45
CA THR A 86 -10.15 21.74 14.91
C THR A 86 -10.92 20.54 15.42
N GLU A 87 -11.05 19.41 14.71
CA GLU A 87 -11.88 18.30 15.13
C GLU A 87 -11.13 17.07 15.67
N GLU A 88 -11.74 16.35 16.66
CA GLU A 88 -11.27 15.07 17.20
C GLU A 88 -11.17 13.97 16.11
N GLU A 89 -10.29 12.97 16.27
CA GLU A 89 -9.97 11.96 15.25
C GLU A 89 -11.18 11.17 14.72
N THR A 90 -12.14 10.83 15.59
CA THR A 90 -13.39 10.15 15.19
C THR A 90 -14.31 11.04 14.34
N LYS A 91 -14.34 12.33 14.64
CA LYS A 91 -15.04 13.34 13.83
C LYS A 91 -14.32 13.61 12.53
N LYS A 92 -12.97 13.57 12.51
CA LYS A 92 -12.17 13.69 11.29
C LYS A 92 -12.42 12.53 10.31
N ALA A 93 -12.57 11.30 10.79
CA ALA A 93 -12.88 10.14 9.94
C ALA A 93 -14.27 10.23 9.32
N ALA A 94 -15.29 10.59 10.11
CA ALA A 94 -16.64 10.84 9.60
C ALA A 94 -16.65 11.99 8.59
N SER A 95 -15.98 13.09 8.91
CA SER A 95 -15.83 14.24 8.02
C SER A 95 -15.11 13.89 6.71
N TYR A 96 -14.07 13.02 6.75
CA TYR A 96 -13.37 12.55 5.56
C TYR A 96 -14.28 11.70 4.66
N SER A 97 -15.01 10.74 5.23
CA SER A 97 -15.95 9.89 4.48
C SER A 97 -17.08 10.73 3.83
N GLU A 98 -17.60 11.73 4.53
CA GLU A 98 -18.61 12.66 4.01
C GLU A 98 -18.05 13.52 2.87
N LYS A 99 -16.83 14.04 3.01
CA LYS A 99 -16.14 14.81 1.96
C LYS A 99 -15.91 13.95 0.72
N MET A 100 -15.50 12.69 0.90
CA MET A 100 -15.32 11.75 -0.21
C MET A 100 -16.63 11.39 -0.89
N SER A 101 -17.70 11.16 -0.13
CA SER A 101 -19.04 10.94 -0.67
C SER A 101 -19.53 12.12 -1.49
N SER A 102 -19.36 13.33 -0.96
CA SER A 102 -19.71 14.57 -1.65
C SER A 102 -18.90 14.76 -2.95
N LEU A 103 -17.58 14.45 -2.91
CA LEU A 103 -16.72 14.53 -4.08
C LEU A 103 -17.17 13.55 -5.18
N PHE A 104 -17.36 12.27 -4.84
CA PHE A 104 -17.82 11.27 -5.82
C PHE A 104 -19.23 11.59 -6.34
N GLY A 105 -20.14 12.04 -5.47
CA GLY A 105 -21.48 12.47 -5.87
C GLY A 105 -21.46 13.65 -6.85
N SER A 106 -20.61 14.64 -6.59
CA SER A 106 -20.43 15.80 -7.49
C SER A 106 -19.82 15.37 -8.84
N LEU A 107 -18.78 14.53 -8.81
CA LEU A 107 -18.15 14.04 -10.05
C LEU A 107 -19.10 13.16 -10.88
N ALA A 108 -19.94 12.35 -10.23
CA ALA A 108 -20.90 11.51 -10.93
C ALA A 108 -22.04 12.27 -11.63
N THR A 109 -22.19 13.57 -11.38
CA THR A 109 -23.12 14.42 -12.13
C THR A 109 -22.69 14.63 -13.59
N HIS A 110 -21.42 14.34 -13.92
CA HIS A 110 -20.89 14.38 -15.29
C HIS A 110 -21.19 13.11 -16.09
N PHE A 111 -21.70 12.04 -15.47
CA PHE A 111 -21.96 10.79 -16.17
C PHE A 111 -23.07 10.95 -17.22
N HIS A 112 -22.79 10.52 -18.46
CA HIS A 112 -23.74 10.48 -19.54
C HIS A 112 -24.59 9.20 -19.47
N GLU A 113 -25.87 9.29 -19.81
CA GLU A 113 -26.86 8.21 -19.62
C GLU A 113 -26.49 6.93 -20.38
N ASP A 114 -25.91 7.04 -21.57
CA ASP A 114 -25.60 5.90 -22.46
C ASP A 114 -24.14 5.47 -22.45
N SER A 115 -23.33 5.99 -21.51
CA SER A 115 -21.91 5.68 -21.41
C SER A 115 -21.60 4.62 -20.34
N ILE A 116 -20.37 4.10 -20.37
CA ILE A 116 -19.83 3.22 -19.32
C ILE A 116 -19.28 4.08 -18.18
N HIS A 117 -19.70 3.83 -16.94
CA HIS A 117 -19.30 4.61 -15.79
C HIS A 117 -18.22 3.90 -14.96
N LEU A 118 -17.01 4.43 -14.99
CA LEU A 118 -15.85 3.89 -14.29
C LEU A 118 -15.35 4.84 -13.19
N ILE A 119 -14.89 4.25 -12.10
CA ILE A 119 -14.18 4.98 -11.05
C ILE A 119 -12.83 4.31 -10.83
N ALA A 120 -11.77 5.11 -10.82
CA ALA A 120 -10.44 4.70 -10.41
C ALA A 120 -9.96 5.55 -9.24
N SER A 121 -9.63 4.91 -8.11
CA SER A 121 -9.20 5.62 -6.91
C SER A 121 -8.17 4.82 -6.11
N HIS A 122 -7.51 5.50 -5.16
CA HIS A 122 -6.54 4.90 -4.25
C HIS A 122 -6.94 5.24 -2.81
N LEU A 123 -7.77 4.37 -2.21
CA LEU A 123 -8.44 4.57 -0.94
C LEU A 123 -8.40 3.31 -0.09
N PHE A 124 -8.48 3.47 1.23
CA PHE A 124 -8.78 2.37 2.13
C PHE A 124 -10.27 2.37 2.50
N VAL A 125 -10.96 1.31 2.13
CA VAL A 125 -12.37 1.10 2.49
C VAL A 125 -12.46 0.26 3.76
N MET A 126 -13.26 0.71 4.73
CA MET A 126 -13.47 0.05 6.02
C MET A 126 -13.79 -1.44 5.86
N ASN A 127 -13.29 -2.26 6.77
CA ASN A 127 -13.41 -3.71 6.78
C ASN A 127 -12.70 -4.44 5.63
N SER A 128 -11.91 -3.73 4.80
CA SER A 128 -10.95 -4.39 3.91
C SER A 128 -9.79 -4.97 4.71
N VAL A 129 -9.22 -6.07 4.23
CA VAL A 129 -8.15 -6.80 4.92
C VAL A 129 -6.80 -6.33 4.39
N GLU A 130 -6.03 -5.63 5.23
CA GLU A 130 -4.61 -5.33 4.99
C GLU A 130 -3.75 -6.52 5.43
N ASP A 131 -2.60 -6.73 4.79
CA ASP A 131 -1.60 -7.72 5.22
C ASP A 131 -0.49 -7.09 6.06
N GLY A 132 -0.50 -5.76 6.20
CA GLY A 132 0.48 -4.95 6.93
C GLY A 132 1.75 -4.68 6.12
N SER A 133 1.72 -4.88 4.81
CA SER A 133 2.74 -4.42 3.86
C SER A 133 2.42 -3.04 3.31
N GLU A 134 1.17 -2.65 3.40
CA GLU A 134 0.70 -1.33 2.99
C GLU A 134 1.35 -0.25 3.85
N ARG A 135 1.72 0.85 3.21
CA ARG A 135 2.11 2.04 3.96
C ARG A 135 0.90 2.58 4.70
N SER A 136 0.95 2.60 6.02
CA SER A 136 -0.11 3.22 6.81
C SER A 136 -0.45 4.60 6.27
N ILE A 137 -1.69 4.80 5.87
CA ILE A 137 -2.21 6.11 5.47
C ILE A 137 -2.52 6.93 6.71
N GLN A 138 -2.37 6.34 7.90
CA GLN A 138 -2.93 6.85 9.14
C GLN A 138 -1.95 6.98 10.29
N LEU A 139 -2.14 8.08 10.97
CA LEU A 139 -2.07 8.18 12.40
C LEU A 139 -3.54 8.24 12.88
N GLY A 140 -4.08 7.12 13.44
CA GLY A 140 -5.38 7.15 14.12
C GLY A 140 -6.66 6.90 13.31
N GLY A 141 -6.64 6.27 12.14
CA GLY A 141 -7.89 5.84 11.48
C GLY A 141 -8.61 6.89 10.60
N SER A 142 -8.03 8.07 10.40
CA SER A 142 -8.72 9.24 9.85
C SER A 142 -9.01 9.24 8.33
N TYR A 143 -8.46 8.27 7.57
CA TYR A 143 -8.63 8.22 6.10
C TYR A 143 -9.36 6.97 5.59
N MET A 144 -10.12 6.32 6.46
CA MET A 144 -11.01 5.23 6.06
C MET A 144 -12.34 5.75 5.58
N VAL A 145 -12.89 5.11 4.56
CA VAL A 145 -14.20 5.42 4.02
C VAL A 145 -15.10 4.18 4.05
N GLY A 146 -16.40 4.38 4.13
CA GLY A 146 -17.37 3.30 3.93
C GLY A 146 -17.52 2.95 2.44
N GLY A 147 -17.97 1.74 2.14
CA GLY A 147 -18.24 1.33 0.75
C GLY A 147 -19.42 2.08 0.11
N GLU A 148 -20.26 2.70 0.91
CA GLU A 148 -21.43 3.48 0.50
C GLU A 148 -21.12 4.85 -0.11
N ILE A 149 -19.86 5.32 -0.03
CA ILE A 149 -19.47 6.62 -0.61
C ILE A 149 -19.52 6.63 -2.14
N PHE A 150 -19.49 5.46 -2.76
CA PHE A 150 -19.43 5.36 -4.21
C PHE A 150 -20.82 5.49 -4.85
N PRO A 151 -20.93 6.21 -5.98
CA PRO A 151 -22.17 6.37 -6.72
C PRO A 151 -22.77 5.02 -7.17
N GLU A 152 -24.07 4.83 -6.96
CA GLU A 152 -24.76 3.60 -7.34
C GLU A 152 -24.80 3.35 -8.85
N ASN A 153 -24.72 4.41 -9.65
CA ASN A 153 -24.69 4.35 -11.12
C ASN A 153 -23.31 4.07 -11.70
N ALA A 154 -22.26 3.88 -10.89
CA ALA A 154 -21.00 3.35 -11.40
C ALA A 154 -21.16 1.89 -11.84
N ASP A 155 -20.54 1.50 -12.97
CA ASP A 155 -20.53 0.12 -13.48
C ASP A 155 -19.41 -0.69 -12.83
N TYR A 156 -18.25 -0.08 -12.63
CA TYR A 156 -17.10 -0.71 -11.99
C TYR A 156 -16.22 0.33 -11.26
N ILE A 157 -15.65 -0.10 -10.12
CA ILE A 157 -14.78 0.71 -9.29
C ILE A 157 -13.48 -0.03 -9.06
N ALA A 158 -12.40 0.51 -9.64
CA ALA A 158 -11.04 -0.01 -9.47
C ALA A 158 -10.35 0.72 -8.33
N LEU A 159 -9.96 -0.01 -7.28
CA LEU A 159 -9.27 0.53 -6.11
C LEU A 159 -7.83 0.03 -6.03
N GLY A 160 -6.93 0.94 -5.69
CA GLY A 160 -5.58 0.68 -5.21
C GLY A 160 -5.46 0.93 -3.72
N HIS A 161 -4.33 0.66 -3.13
CA HIS A 161 -3.88 0.74 -1.76
C HIS A 161 -3.71 -0.62 -1.12
N VAL A 162 -4.75 -1.44 -1.02
CA VAL A 162 -4.69 -2.76 -0.40
C VAL A 162 -3.98 -3.75 -1.33
N HIS A 163 -2.94 -4.40 -0.83
CA HIS A 163 -2.09 -5.31 -1.61
C HIS A 163 -2.69 -6.70 -1.77
N LYS A 164 -3.62 -7.07 -0.89
CA LYS A 164 -4.36 -8.33 -0.99
C LYS A 164 -5.54 -8.19 -1.96
N PRO A 165 -5.61 -9.00 -3.04
CA PRO A 165 -6.75 -9.01 -3.95
C PRO A 165 -8.04 -9.34 -3.21
N GLN A 166 -9.08 -8.50 -3.33
CA GLN A 166 -10.35 -8.73 -2.65
C GLN A 166 -11.51 -7.90 -3.20
N LYS A 167 -12.71 -8.39 -2.89
CA LYS A 167 -13.95 -7.61 -3.03
C LYS A 167 -14.00 -6.56 -1.93
N VAL A 168 -14.58 -5.42 -2.25
CA VAL A 168 -14.71 -4.31 -1.29
C VAL A 168 -15.96 -4.50 -0.45
N PRO A 169 -15.84 -4.50 0.88
CA PRO A 169 -17.00 -4.57 1.76
C PRO A 169 -17.96 -3.41 1.53
N GLY A 170 -19.26 -3.70 1.49
CA GLY A 170 -20.29 -2.68 1.27
C GLY A 170 -20.42 -2.18 -0.18
N CYS A 171 -19.52 -2.55 -1.11
CA CYS A 171 -19.60 -2.14 -2.51
C CYS A 171 -19.30 -3.30 -3.48
N PRO A 172 -20.32 -4.04 -3.94
CA PRO A 172 -20.12 -5.22 -4.79
C PRO A 172 -19.49 -4.93 -6.16
N LYS A 173 -19.55 -3.69 -6.63
CA LYS A 173 -18.96 -3.23 -7.90
C LYS A 173 -17.47 -2.86 -7.78
N ALA A 174 -16.96 -2.72 -6.54
CA ALA A 174 -15.58 -2.33 -6.28
C ALA A 174 -14.66 -3.53 -6.05
N ARG A 175 -13.39 -3.39 -6.48
CA ARG A 175 -12.35 -4.41 -6.29
C ARG A 175 -11.01 -3.76 -6.01
N TYR A 176 -10.25 -4.40 -5.10
CA TYR A 176 -8.80 -4.28 -5.04
C TYR A 176 -8.19 -5.39 -5.89
N SER A 177 -7.42 -5.04 -6.90
CA SER A 177 -6.67 -6.03 -7.69
C SER A 177 -5.44 -6.56 -6.94
N GLY A 178 -5.03 -5.84 -5.91
CA GLY A 178 -3.83 -6.16 -5.15
C GLY A 178 -2.53 -5.69 -5.81
N SER A 179 -1.42 -6.00 -5.17
CA SER A 179 -0.08 -5.78 -5.72
C SER A 179 0.26 -6.86 -6.75
N PRO A 180 0.92 -6.52 -7.87
CA PRO A 180 1.24 -7.49 -8.93
C PRO A 180 2.37 -8.45 -8.55
N LEU A 181 3.20 -8.08 -7.56
CA LEU A 181 4.31 -8.87 -7.04
C LEU A 181 4.30 -8.79 -5.50
N PRO A 182 4.85 -9.80 -4.81
CA PRO A 182 5.07 -9.70 -3.37
C PRO A 182 6.19 -8.70 -3.08
N PHE A 183 5.92 -7.72 -2.22
CA PHE A 183 6.90 -6.72 -1.78
C PHE A 183 7.61 -7.11 -0.47
N ASN A 184 7.00 -8.03 0.30
CA ASN A 184 7.58 -8.56 1.53
C ASN A 184 7.02 -9.97 1.83
N VAL A 185 7.52 -10.57 2.92
CA VAL A 185 7.16 -11.93 3.34
C VAL A 185 5.67 -12.10 3.67
N ARG A 186 4.97 -11.07 4.16
CA ARG A 186 3.55 -11.16 4.52
C ARG A 186 2.67 -11.40 3.30
N GLU A 187 3.08 -10.86 2.16
CA GLU A 187 2.36 -11.00 0.89
C GLU A 187 2.52 -12.36 0.22
N THR A 188 3.26 -13.29 0.82
CA THR A 188 3.38 -14.68 0.31
C THR A 188 2.19 -15.56 0.71
N SER A 189 1.33 -15.09 1.60
CA SER A 189 0.16 -15.83 2.11
C SER A 189 -1.02 -15.86 1.15
N PHE A 190 -0.96 -15.16 0.02
CA PHE A 190 -2.04 -15.10 -0.98
C PHE A 190 -1.49 -14.97 -2.41
N ASP A 191 -2.28 -15.48 -3.36
CA ASP A 191 -1.93 -15.45 -4.77
C ASP A 191 -2.01 -14.03 -5.34
N LYS A 192 -1.07 -13.69 -6.23
CA LYS A 192 -1.09 -12.45 -6.99
C LYS A 192 -1.96 -12.60 -8.22
N GLN A 193 -2.69 -11.54 -8.56
CA GLN A 193 -3.61 -11.56 -9.70
C GLN A 193 -3.76 -10.17 -10.33
N VAL A 194 -4.33 -10.16 -11.53
CA VAL A 194 -4.93 -8.96 -12.12
C VAL A 194 -6.42 -9.23 -12.36
N ILE A 195 -7.20 -8.17 -12.37
CA ILE A 195 -8.63 -8.25 -12.64
C ILE A 195 -8.88 -7.78 -14.06
N ALA A 196 -9.39 -8.68 -14.91
CA ALA A 196 -9.89 -8.35 -16.22
C ALA A 196 -11.38 -8.03 -16.13
N VAL A 197 -11.75 -6.83 -16.58
CA VAL A 197 -13.12 -6.34 -16.54
C VAL A 197 -13.60 -6.10 -17.97
N THR A 198 -14.75 -6.68 -18.31
CA THR A 198 -15.43 -6.41 -19.58
C THR A 198 -16.70 -5.61 -19.28
N LEU A 199 -16.80 -4.46 -19.90
CA LEU A 199 -17.90 -3.52 -19.74
C LEU A 199 -18.53 -3.23 -21.09
N THR A 200 -19.84 -3.10 -21.10
CA THR A 200 -20.64 -2.65 -22.23
C THR A 200 -21.78 -1.81 -21.65
N ALA A 201 -22.04 -0.65 -22.22
CA ALA A 201 -23.08 0.25 -21.74
C ALA A 201 -24.42 -0.47 -21.57
N GLY A 202 -25.10 -0.27 -20.45
CA GLY A 202 -26.36 -0.89 -20.13
C GLY A 202 -26.33 -2.40 -19.85
N SER A 203 -25.15 -3.03 -19.78
CA SER A 203 -24.99 -4.47 -19.52
C SER A 203 -24.26 -4.74 -18.20
N PRO A 204 -24.52 -5.87 -17.52
CA PRO A 204 -23.79 -6.24 -16.32
C PRO A 204 -22.28 -6.38 -16.57
N CYS A 205 -21.49 -5.87 -15.65
CA CYS A 205 -20.04 -5.99 -15.64
C CYS A 205 -19.60 -7.47 -15.52
N ILE A 206 -18.68 -7.91 -16.39
CA ILE A 206 -18.07 -9.24 -16.33
C ILE A 206 -16.66 -9.11 -15.75
N ILE A 207 -16.43 -9.74 -14.61
CA ILE A 207 -15.16 -9.70 -13.88
C ILE A 207 -14.51 -11.08 -13.95
N ARG A 208 -13.22 -11.13 -14.34
CA ARG A 208 -12.39 -12.33 -14.31
C ARG A 208 -11.11 -12.04 -13.54
N GLU A 209 -10.82 -12.88 -12.57
CA GLU A 209 -9.58 -12.88 -11.82
C GLU A 209 -8.55 -13.74 -12.57
N LEU A 210 -7.42 -13.15 -12.92
CA LEU A 210 -6.36 -13.81 -13.68
C LEU A 210 -5.14 -13.91 -12.79
N PRO A 211 -4.73 -15.12 -12.37
CA PRO A 211 -3.57 -15.31 -11.51
C PRO A 211 -2.29 -14.87 -12.22
N LEU A 212 -1.38 -14.27 -11.47
CA LEU A 212 -0.05 -13.89 -11.92
C LEU A 212 0.97 -14.92 -11.43
N PRO A 213 1.79 -15.49 -12.30
CA PRO A 213 2.88 -16.35 -11.87
C PRO A 213 3.96 -15.52 -11.14
N VAL A 214 4.44 -16.04 -10.03
CA VAL A 214 5.57 -15.48 -9.30
C VAL A 214 6.84 -16.22 -9.73
N TYR A 215 7.63 -15.61 -10.62
CA TYR A 215 8.84 -16.23 -11.17
C TYR A 215 9.97 -16.32 -10.15
N LYS A 216 10.09 -15.34 -9.26
CA LYS A 216 11.09 -15.29 -8.18
C LYS A 216 10.36 -15.09 -6.86
N PRO A 217 9.91 -16.18 -6.19
CA PRO A 217 9.15 -16.10 -4.95
C PRO A 217 9.99 -15.57 -3.79
N ILE A 218 9.31 -15.03 -2.79
CA ILE A 218 9.88 -14.76 -1.48
C ILE A 218 9.67 -16.02 -0.63
N GLU A 219 10.73 -16.52 -0.01
CA GLU A 219 10.72 -17.69 0.85
C GLU A 219 11.27 -17.34 2.23
N VAL A 220 10.75 -17.98 3.26
CA VAL A 220 11.32 -17.95 4.61
C VAL A 220 12.00 -19.29 4.86
N TRP A 221 13.29 -19.25 5.14
CA TRP A 221 14.05 -20.45 5.50
C TRP A 221 14.33 -20.43 6.99
N HIS A 222 13.81 -21.45 7.68
CA HIS A 222 14.02 -21.65 9.10
C HIS A 222 15.24 -22.53 9.29
N CYS A 223 16.26 -22.02 9.97
CA CYS A 223 17.53 -22.70 10.20
C CYS A 223 17.72 -22.97 11.68
N GLU A 224 18.15 -24.19 12.00
CA GLU A 224 18.32 -24.62 13.40
C GLU A 224 19.55 -24.00 14.07
N ASN A 225 20.52 -23.54 13.30
CA ASN A 225 21.73 -22.85 13.75
C ASN A 225 22.41 -22.17 12.54
N ILE A 226 23.56 -21.51 12.78
CA ILE A 226 24.34 -20.80 11.76
C ILE A 226 24.92 -21.76 10.71
N ASP A 227 25.39 -22.93 11.11
CA ASP A 227 25.95 -23.92 10.18
C ASP A 227 24.87 -24.45 9.24
N ASP A 228 23.68 -24.77 9.76
CA ASP A 228 22.51 -25.16 8.97
C ASP A 228 22.10 -24.04 7.99
N ALA A 229 22.16 -22.78 8.40
CA ALA A 229 21.87 -21.65 7.52
C ALA A 229 22.85 -21.58 6.33
N VAL A 230 24.13 -21.84 6.58
CA VAL A 230 25.14 -21.89 5.53
C VAL A 230 24.89 -23.09 4.60
N GLU A 231 24.63 -24.28 5.15
CA GLU A 231 24.32 -25.49 4.37
C GLU A 231 23.07 -25.30 3.49
N GLN A 232 22.01 -24.68 4.02
CA GLN A 232 20.82 -24.36 3.25
C GLN A 232 21.12 -23.36 2.13
N CYS A 233 21.97 -22.35 2.36
CA CYS A 233 22.41 -21.42 1.31
C CYS A 233 23.21 -22.16 0.21
N GLU A 234 24.10 -23.08 0.57
CA GLU A 234 24.89 -23.87 -0.39
C GLU A 234 23.98 -24.79 -1.21
N ALA A 235 23.08 -25.51 -0.56
CA ALA A 235 22.14 -26.44 -1.20
C ALA A 235 21.17 -25.74 -2.18
N ASN A 236 20.89 -24.46 -1.98
CA ASN A 236 19.94 -23.69 -2.77
C ASN A 236 20.57 -22.46 -3.45
N ALA A 237 21.87 -22.46 -3.69
CA ALA A 237 22.58 -21.31 -4.26
C ALA A 237 21.98 -20.86 -5.60
N ASP A 238 21.63 -21.80 -6.47
CA ASP A 238 21.07 -21.56 -7.81
C ASP A 238 19.53 -21.42 -7.83
N ARG A 239 18.86 -21.56 -6.69
CA ARG A 239 17.40 -21.42 -6.63
C ARG A 239 16.98 -19.98 -6.80
N GLU A 240 16.17 -19.67 -7.80
CA GLU A 240 15.65 -18.32 -8.07
C GLU A 240 14.54 -17.93 -7.08
N CYS A 241 14.93 -17.45 -5.90
CA CYS A 241 14.02 -16.93 -4.88
C CYS A 241 14.66 -15.80 -4.07
N TRP A 242 13.86 -14.90 -3.53
CA TRP A 242 14.25 -13.98 -2.48
C TRP A 242 14.12 -14.67 -1.13
N VAL A 243 15.09 -14.52 -0.23
CA VAL A 243 15.15 -15.29 1.00
C VAL A 243 15.15 -14.40 2.24
N TYR A 244 14.27 -14.74 3.19
CA TYR A 244 14.36 -14.33 4.58
C TYR A 244 14.90 -15.53 5.37
N LEU A 245 16.09 -15.40 5.97
CA LEU A 245 16.67 -16.42 6.84
C LEU A 245 16.27 -16.14 8.28
N GLU A 246 15.64 -17.10 8.94
CA GLU A 246 15.38 -17.11 10.37
C GLU A 246 16.27 -18.17 11.01
N VAL A 247 17.28 -17.72 11.73
CA VAL A 247 18.34 -18.58 12.26
C VAL A 247 18.21 -18.68 13.78
N LYS A 248 17.93 -19.87 14.30
CA LYS A 248 17.95 -20.13 15.75
C LYS A 248 19.36 -19.93 16.28
N THR A 249 19.51 -19.12 17.30
CA THR A 249 20.80 -18.83 17.95
C THR A 249 20.55 -18.25 19.35
N ASP A 250 21.51 -18.42 20.23
CA ASP A 250 21.52 -17.84 21.59
C ASP A 250 22.35 -16.54 21.66
N HIS A 251 22.92 -16.12 20.53
CA HIS A 251 23.75 -14.92 20.45
C HIS A 251 23.59 -14.23 19.09
N TYR A 252 24.24 -13.09 18.92
CA TYR A 252 24.24 -12.36 17.64
C TYR A 252 24.98 -13.15 16.55
N ILE A 253 24.42 -13.11 15.33
CA ILE A 253 25.09 -13.65 14.15
C ILE A 253 26.25 -12.72 13.79
N HIS A 254 27.45 -13.26 13.72
CA HIS A 254 28.65 -12.47 13.41
C HIS A 254 28.63 -11.95 11.97
N GLU A 255 29.26 -10.81 11.75
CA GLU A 255 29.34 -10.17 10.43
C GLU A 255 29.98 -11.09 9.37
N GLU A 256 30.95 -11.93 9.79
CA GLU A 256 31.62 -12.90 8.92
C GLU A 256 30.64 -13.97 8.40
N ASP A 257 29.75 -14.49 9.26
CA ASP A 257 28.74 -15.46 8.89
C ASP A 257 27.70 -14.85 7.96
N ILE A 258 27.26 -13.60 8.23
CA ILE A 258 26.36 -12.84 7.35
C ILE A 258 27.00 -12.66 5.97
N LYS A 259 28.27 -12.28 5.91
CA LYS A 259 28.99 -12.11 4.65
C LYS A 259 29.15 -13.44 3.90
N LYS A 260 29.42 -14.55 4.61
CA LYS A 260 29.53 -15.88 4.04
C LYS A 260 28.22 -16.31 3.39
N MET A 261 27.09 -16.25 4.13
CA MET A 261 25.78 -16.60 3.61
C MET A 261 25.40 -15.75 2.39
N LYS A 262 25.57 -14.42 2.46
CA LYS A 262 25.29 -13.52 1.33
C LYS A 262 26.21 -13.71 0.12
N ALA A 263 27.42 -14.19 0.32
CA ALA A 263 28.32 -14.54 -0.80
C ALA A 263 27.86 -15.80 -1.54
N ILE A 264 27.28 -16.76 -0.82
CA ILE A 264 26.73 -18.00 -1.38
C ILE A 264 25.37 -17.72 -2.05
N LYS A 265 24.49 -17.02 -1.35
CA LYS A 265 23.12 -16.69 -1.80
C LYS A 265 22.92 -15.18 -1.82
N ALA A 266 23.17 -14.54 -2.95
CA ALA A 266 23.07 -13.08 -3.11
C ALA A 266 21.65 -12.52 -2.91
N ASP A 267 20.62 -13.37 -3.05
CA ASP A 267 19.21 -13.00 -2.95
C ASP A 267 18.67 -12.97 -1.51
N ILE A 268 19.52 -13.04 -0.49
CA ILE A 268 19.11 -12.92 0.91
C ILE A 268 18.72 -11.47 1.20
N LEU A 269 17.44 -11.24 1.51
CA LEU A 269 16.88 -9.94 1.87
C LEU A 269 17.12 -9.61 3.35
N SER A 270 16.95 -10.60 4.22
CA SER A 270 17.12 -10.43 5.67
C SER A 270 17.67 -11.70 6.29
N ILE A 271 18.47 -11.52 7.34
CA ILE A 271 18.92 -12.59 8.25
C ILE A 271 18.50 -12.16 9.66
N THR A 272 17.60 -12.92 10.26
CA THR A 272 17.01 -12.62 11.56
C THR A 272 17.37 -13.71 12.56
N PRO A 273 18.05 -13.37 13.67
CA PRO A 273 18.26 -14.31 14.75
C PRO A 273 16.93 -14.62 15.43
N VAL A 274 16.62 -15.89 15.62
CA VAL A 274 15.50 -16.38 16.42
C VAL A 274 16.10 -16.88 17.75
N LEU A 275 15.96 -16.03 18.77
CA LEU A 275 16.44 -16.36 20.09
C LEU A 275 15.50 -17.37 20.76
N PRO A 276 16.01 -18.25 21.65
CA PRO A 276 15.16 -19.09 22.47
C PRO A 276 14.13 -18.21 23.17
N GLU A 277 12.89 -18.66 23.24
CA GLU A 277 11.88 -18.00 24.07
C GLU A 277 12.34 -18.12 25.52
N ASP A 278 13.04 -17.10 26.00
CA ASP A 278 13.03 -16.84 27.43
C ASP A 278 11.57 -16.59 27.80
N GLU A 279 11.11 -17.23 28.88
CA GLU A 279 9.82 -16.92 29.51
C GLU A 279 9.80 -15.40 29.78
N SER A 280 9.42 -14.65 28.76
CA SER A 280 9.31 -13.19 28.86
C SER A 280 8.15 -12.96 29.79
N GLU A 281 8.46 -12.58 31.03
CA GLU A 281 7.47 -11.93 31.89
C GLU A 281 6.84 -10.82 31.06
N ASP A 282 5.59 -11.01 30.68
CA ASP A 282 4.78 -9.99 30.02
C ASP A 282 4.74 -8.78 30.94
N PHE A 283 5.48 -7.72 30.60
CA PHE A 283 5.32 -6.45 31.28
C PHE A 283 3.87 -6.01 31.16
N SER A 284 3.13 -6.13 32.25
CA SER A 284 1.79 -5.56 32.30
C SER A 284 1.89 -4.03 32.20
N ALA A 285 0.87 -3.40 31.63
CA ALA A 285 0.84 -1.93 31.53
C ALA A 285 0.93 -1.23 32.91
N SER A 286 0.76 -1.98 34.02
CA SER A 286 0.97 -1.54 35.39
C SER A 286 2.46 -1.43 35.77
N ASP A 287 3.30 -2.33 35.27
CA ASP A 287 4.73 -2.37 35.61
C ASP A 287 5.52 -1.22 34.96
N LEU A 288 4.99 -0.70 33.84
CA LEU A 288 5.55 0.47 33.14
C LEU A 288 5.34 1.80 33.88
N LYS A 289 4.39 1.88 34.82
CA LYS A 289 4.06 3.13 35.54
C LYS A 289 4.87 3.36 36.80
N GLU A 290 5.53 2.34 37.32
CA GLU A 290 6.23 2.40 38.61
C GLU A 290 7.77 2.40 38.51
N GLN A 291 8.33 2.21 37.29
CA GLN A 291 9.79 2.19 37.11
C GLN A 291 10.34 3.57 36.72
N PRO A 292 11.52 3.95 37.25
CA PRO A 292 12.25 5.14 36.79
C PRO A 292 12.53 5.02 35.27
N PHE A 293 12.48 6.16 34.56
CA PHE A 293 12.61 6.20 33.13
C PHE A 293 13.94 5.64 32.60
N ASP A 294 15.01 5.85 33.32
CA ASP A 294 16.35 5.33 33.04
C ASP A 294 16.41 3.80 33.12
N GLU A 295 15.70 3.18 34.06
CA GLU A 295 15.55 1.72 34.15
C GLU A 295 14.66 1.18 33.03
N LEU A 296 13.61 1.90 32.66
CA LEU A 296 12.75 1.56 31.53
C LEU A 296 13.55 1.50 30.22
N VAL A 297 14.42 2.48 29.98
CA VAL A 297 15.29 2.53 28.80
C VAL A 297 16.29 1.36 28.81
N LYS A 298 16.92 1.05 29.94
CA LYS A 298 17.84 -0.08 30.07
C LYS A 298 17.14 -1.41 29.82
N ASN A 299 15.95 -1.59 30.42
CA ASN A 299 15.15 -2.80 30.26
C ASN A 299 14.64 -2.97 28.82
N PHE A 300 14.18 -1.87 28.18
CA PHE A 300 13.80 -1.88 26.77
C PHE A 300 14.99 -2.26 25.87
N TYR A 301 16.16 -1.68 26.10
CA TYR A 301 17.37 -1.97 25.33
C TYR A 301 17.78 -3.43 25.49
N ARG A 302 17.83 -3.93 26.73
CA ARG A 302 18.13 -5.34 27.05
C ARG A 302 17.13 -6.29 26.37
N LYS A 303 15.83 -5.97 26.44
CA LYS A 303 14.77 -6.80 25.83
C LYS A 303 14.84 -6.77 24.32
N LYS A 304 15.13 -5.63 23.72
CA LYS A 304 15.14 -5.47 22.24
C LYS A 304 16.43 -5.99 21.61
N PHE A 305 17.56 -5.82 22.27
CA PHE A 305 18.87 -6.12 21.72
C PHE A 305 19.57 -7.29 22.44
N HIS A 306 18.97 -7.84 23.51
CA HIS A 306 19.48 -8.96 24.33
C HIS A 306 20.90 -8.72 24.89
N VAL A 307 21.29 -7.47 25.04
CA VAL A 307 22.54 -7.02 25.67
C VAL A 307 22.27 -5.81 26.54
N ASP A 308 23.11 -5.59 27.56
CA ASP A 308 23.04 -4.38 28.34
C ASP A 308 23.56 -3.19 27.55
N ILE A 309 22.88 -2.05 27.68
CA ILE A 309 23.30 -0.82 27.04
C ILE A 309 24.62 -0.34 27.65
N GLY A 310 25.64 -0.05 26.85
CA GLY A 310 26.89 0.51 27.28
C GLY A 310 26.71 1.93 27.84
N GLU A 311 27.56 2.32 28.83
CA GLU A 311 27.46 3.64 29.51
C GLU A 311 27.50 4.82 28.52
N GLU A 312 28.36 4.77 27.51
CA GLU A 312 28.44 5.83 26.48
C GLU A 312 27.17 5.95 25.64
N THR A 313 26.62 4.81 25.20
CA THR A 313 25.37 4.77 24.44
C THR A 313 24.18 5.22 25.27
N PHE A 314 24.13 4.80 26.54
CA PHE A 314 23.09 5.21 27.47
C PHE A 314 23.14 6.72 27.73
N SER A 315 24.32 7.28 28.02
CA SER A 315 24.50 8.71 28.23
C SER A 315 24.12 9.53 26.99
N LEU A 316 24.48 9.06 25.79
CA LEU A 316 24.09 9.73 24.55
C LEU A 316 22.58 9.69 24.34
N LEU A 317 21.93 8.55 24.58
CA LEU A 317 20.48 8.41 24.45
C LEU A 317 19.73 9.32 25.42
N MET A 318 20.18 9.37 26.66
CA MET A 318 19.58 10.25 27.70
C MET A 318 19.75 11.72 27.34
N SER A 319 20.91 12.14 26.82
CA SER A 319 21.13 13.53 26.40
C SER A 319 20.19 13.95 25.26
N ILE A 320 19.92 13.07 24.29
CA ILE A 320 18.98 13.35 23.18
C ILE A 320 17.54 13.49 23.68
N ILE A 321 17.17 12.72 24.71
CA ILE A 321 15.82 12.76 25.30
C ILE A 321 15.62 14.01 26.15
N GLU A 322 16.66 14.49 26.87
CA GLU A 322 16.61 15.70 27.68
C GLU A 322 16.64 17.01 26.86
N GLU A 323 17.11 16.96 25.60
CA GLU A 323 17.16 18.11 24.69
C GLU A 323 15.84 18.31 23.90
N ASN A 324 14.85 17.40 23.97
CA ASN A 324 13.54 17.49 23.34
C ASN A 324 12.41 17.63 24.35
#